data_5b1a803db7aa8d2c9a2e2b3c6a1dba43
#
_entry.id   5b1a803db7aa8d2c9a2e2b3c6a1dba43
#
_cell.length_a   1.000
_cell.length_b   1.000
_cell.length_c   1.000
_cell.angle_alpha   90.00
_cell.angle_beta   90.00
_cell.angle_gamma   90.00
#
_symmetry.space_group_name_H-M   'P 1'
#
loop_
_entity.id
_entity.type
_entity.pdbx_description
1 polymer ?
#
loop_
_entity_poly.entity_id
_entity_poly.type
_entity_poly.pdbx_seq_one_letter_code
_entity_poly.pdbx_strand_id
1 'polypeptide(L)'
;EYALEQDRIVFQGQPGNPLASLDPQQQEALEGIEKAFTDHKPVLLFGVTASGKTEIYNHLIQDYLDQGSQVLYLVPEIALTAQMIHRLQAHFGDRVAAFHSRMNQQERAELWYHVQSGGRKASVILGARSSLFLPFKSLGLIIVDEEHENSYKQFDPAPRYHARDAAIVLASQTGARVLLGSATPSIESYHNACSGKYGLVTLKHRFGGVLLPEMELVNLAEAYRKKQMQGHFSRRLRLAVETTLQEGRQVILFQNRRGFAPIVECMSCGHVPGCRNCDVSLNYHQRRKQLRCHYCGYHRELESQCEACGNATLDTKGFGTEQVAEELATLFPEAKTERMDLDTTRGKHAFGKLIERFEARETDILVGTQMVTKGLDFGNVGLV
;
A
#
# COMPACT_ATOMS: atom_id res chain seq x y z
N GLU A 1 -23.79 -17.12 -26.70
CA GLU A 1 -22.45 -16.71 -27.19
C GLU A 1 -22.46 -15.19 -27.34
N TYR A 2 -21.86 -14.49 -26.40
CA TYR A 2 -21.59 -13.06 -26.54
C TYR A 2 -20.30 -12.95 -27.34
N ALA A 3 -20.36 -12.56 -28.59
CA ALA A 3 -19.18 -12.14 -29.35
C ALA A 3 -18.67 -10.82 -28.75
N LEU A 4 -17.47 -10.84 -28.24
CA LEU A 4 -16.75 -9.60 -27.80
C LEU A 4 -16.30 -8.90 -29.10
N GLU A 5 -17.08 -7.93 -29.55
CA GLU A 5 -16.81 -7.22 -30.83
C GLU A 5 -15.58 -6.29 -30.82
N GLN A 6 -14.99 -5.95 -29.65
CA GLN A 6 -13.75 -5.15 -29.53
C GLN A 6 -13.07 -5.41 -28.18
N ASP A 7 -11.74 -5.62 -28.19
CA ASP A 7 -10.91 -5.63 -26.99
C ASP A 7 -11.00 -4.24 -26.31
N ARG A 8 -11.59 -4.19 -25.12
CA ARG A 8 -11.72 -2.95 -24.30
C ARG A 8 -10.60 -2.82 -23.30
N ILE A 9 -10.00 -3.95 -22.94
CA ILE A 9 -8.77 -3.95 -22.15
C ILE A 9 -7.63 -3.60 -23.10
N VAL A 10 -6.97 -2.48 -22.82
CA VAL A 10 -5.79 -2.08 -23.58
C VAL A 10 -4.61 -2.93 -23.14
N PHE A 11 -4.34 -3.98 -23.91
CA PHE A 11 -3.12 -4.75 -23.76
C PHE A 11 -1.99 -3.98 -24.42
N GLN A 12 -1.07 -3.44 -23.65
CA GLN A 12 0.06 -2.69 -24.19
C GLN A 12 1.14 -3.66 -24.70
N GLY A 13 1.43 -3.56 -25.97
CA GLY A 13 2.67 -3.82 -26.70
C GLY A 13 3.37 -5.17 -26.53
N GLN A 14 4.43 -5.30 -27.32
CA GLN A 14 5.38 -6.41 -27.16
C GLN A 14 6.31 -6.14 -25.97
N PRO A 15 6.76 -7.19 -25.23
CA PRO A 15 7.76 -7.04 -24.18
C PRO A 15 9.04 -6.44 -24.78
N GLY A 16 9.53 -5.36 -24.19
CA GLY A 16 10.67 -4.64 -24.70
C GLY A 16 11.92 -4.71 -23.84
N ASN A 17 11.74 -4.86 -22.53
CA ASN A 17 12.85 -4.79 -21.60
C ASN A 17 13.26 -6.19 -21.14
N PRO A 18 14.53 -6.58 -21.29
CA PRO A 18 15.04 -7.81 -20.67
C PRO A 18 14.94 -7.69 -19.14
N LEU A 19 14.84 -8.82 -18.47
CA LEU A 19 14.93 -8.87 -17.01
C LEU A 19 16.33 -8.42 -16.58
N ALA A 20 16.41 -7.72 -15.45
CA ALA A 20 17.70 -7.37 -14.85
C ALA A 20 18.43 -8.65 -14.38
N SER A 21 19.75 -8.65 -14.46
CA SER A 21 20.54 -9.73 -13.88
C SER A 21 20.43 -9.70 -12.37
N LEU A 22 20.20 -10.88 -11.77
CA LEU A 22 20.17 -11.03 -10.33
C LEU A 22 21.57 -10.89 -9.75
N ASP A 23 21.69 -10.28 -8.59
CA ASP A 23 22.91 -10.31 -7.81
C ASP A 23 23.11 -11.69 -7.16
N PRO A 24 24.31 -12.01 -6.61
CA PRO A 24 24.56 -13.32 -6.02
C PRO A 24 23.59 -13.72 -4.89
N GLN A 25 23.13 -12.76 -4.08
CA GLN A 25 22.17 -13.02 -3.00
C GLN A 25 20.76 -13.30 -3.55
N GLN A 26 20.37 -12.58 -4.57
CA GLN A 26 19.09 -12.79 -5.25
C GLN A 26 19.08 -14.14 -5.99
N GLN A 27 20.19 -14.50 -6.61
CA GLN A 27 20.34 -15.78 -7.30
C GLN A 27 20.25 -16.96 -6.31
N GLU A 28 20.96 -16.89 -5.18
CA GLU A 28 20.88 -17.89 -4.10
C GLU A 28 19.44 -17.99 -3.55
N ALA A 29 18.75 -16.84 -3.43
CA ALA A 29 17.37 -16.83 -2.98
C ALA A 29 16.43 -17.48 -4.00
N LEU A 30 16.60 -17.23 -5.29
CA LEU A 30 15.82 -17.85 -6.36
C LEU A 30 15.99 -19.39 -6.31
N GLU A 31 17.21 -19.87 -6.28
CA GLU A 31 17.52 -21.32 -6.16
C GLU A 31 16.93 -21.92 -4.88
N GLY A 32 16.98 -21.18 -3.77
CA GLY A 32 16.34 -21.58 -2.51
C GLY A 32 14.84 -21.71 -2.60
N ILE A 33 14.17 -20.79 -3.32
CA ILE A 33 12.72 -20.84 -3.58
C ILE A 33 12.38 -22.06 -4.43
N GLU A 34 13.09 -22.28 -5.53
CA GLU A 34 12.86 -23.41 -6.45
C GLU A 34 13.03 -24.74 -5.72
N LYS A 35 14.08 -24.87 -4.92
CA LYS A 35 14.32 -26.06 -4.09
C LYS A 35 13.17 -26.30 -3.12
N ALA A 36 12.69 -25.26 -2.43
CA ALA A 36 11.56 -25.38 -1.50
C ALA A 36 10.25 -25.72 -2.21
N PHE A 37 10.07 -25.29 -3.45
CA PHE A 37 8.93 -25.64 -4.29
C PHE A 37 8.89 -27.13 -4.66
N THR A 38 10.02 -27.84 -4.70
CA THR A 38 10.04 -29.30 -4.94
C THR A 38 9.29 -30.05 -3.85
N ASP A 39 9.32 -29.55 -2.61
CA ASP A 39 8.61 -30.13 -1.46
C ASP A 39 7.09 -29.80 -1.44
N HIS A 40 6.59 -29.11 -2.45
CA HIS A 40 5.19 -28.64 -2.51
C HIS A 40 4.73 -27.76 -1.35
N LYS A 41 5.65 -27.08 -0.67
CA LYS A 41 5.36 -26.17 0.43
C LYS A 41 5.20 -24.73 -0.06
N PRO A 42 4.34 -23.92 0.58
CA PRO A 42 4.42 -22.48 0.43
C PRO A 42 5.79 -21.97 0.87
N VAL A 43 6.33 -20.95 0.22
CA VAL A 43 7.63 -20.37 0.56
C VAL A 43 7.44 -18.96 1.06
N LEU A 44 8.05 -18.63 2.21
CA LEU A 44 8.16 -17.27 2.72
C LEU A 44 9.50 -16.68 2.27
N LEU A 45 9.44 -15.66 1.39
CA LEU A 45 10.58 -14.82 1.05
C LEU A 45 10.62 -13.63 2.01
N PHE A 46 11.42 -13.74 3.04
CA PHE A 46 11.66 -12.69 4.02
C PHE A 46 12.82 -11.81 3.57
N GLY A 47 12.53 -10.68 2.95
CA GLY A 47 13.56 -9.79 2.42
C GLY A 47 13.38 -8.37 2.91
N VAL A 48 14.47 -7.74 3.36
CA VAL A 48 14.45 -6.32 3.76
C VAL A 48 13.90 -5.44 2.64
N THR A 49 13.41 -4.26 2.98
CA THR A 49 12.95 -3.29 1.98
C THR A 49 14.08 -2.95 1.02
N ALA A 50 13.77 -2.84 -0.29
CA ALA A 50 14.74 -2.61 -1.37
C ALA A 50 15.81 -3.72 -1.52
N SER A 51 15.51 -4.96 -1.11
CA SER A 51 16.40 -6.13 -1.37
C SER A 51 16.24 -6.70 -2.78
N GLY A 52 15.33 -6.13 -3.59
CA GLY A 52 15.07 -6.60 -4.95
C GLY A 52 14.17 -7.83 -5.03
N LYS A 53 13.29 -8.05 -4.06
CA LYS A 53 12.26 -9.12 -4.13
C LYS A 53 11.51 -9.14 -5.47
N THR A 54 11.19 -7.97 -6.00
CA THR A 54 10.46 -7.83 -7.27
C THR A 54 11.22 -8.42 -8.44
N GLU A 55 12.54 -8.31 -8.47
CA GLU A 55 13.34 -8.91 -9.55
C GLU A 55 13.28 -10.44 -9.49
N ILE A 56 13.32 -11.02 -8.29
CA ILE A 56 13.13 -12.49 -8.11
C ILE A 56 11.72 -12.88 -8.59
N TYR A 57 10.68 -12.08 -8.28
CA TYR A 57 9.33 -12.34 -8.78
C TYR A 57 9.28 -12.33 -10.31
N ASN A 58 9.94 -11.36 -10.94
CA ASN A 58 10.00 -11.26 -12.40
C ASN A 58 10.64 -12.48 -13.04
N HIS A 59 11.74 -13.00 -12.48
CA HIS A 59 12.38 -14.23 -12.96
C HIS A 59 11.46 -15.44 -12.80
N LEU A 60 10.84 -15.63 -11.64
CA LEU A 60 9.87 -16.70 -11.42
C LEU A 60 8.68 -16.60 -12.38
N ILE A 61 8.15 -15.39 -12.60
CA ILE A 61 7.05 -15.16 -13.55
C ILE A 61 7.47 -15.62 -14.94
N GLN A 62 8.68 -15.24 -15.39
CA GLN A 62 9.19 -15.64 -16.72
C GLN A 62 9.27 -17.15 -16.84
N ASP A 63 9.84 -17.85 -15.84
CA ASP A 63 10.01 -19.30 -15.86
C ASP A 63 8.67 -20.04 -15.95
N TYR A 64 7.65 -19.60 -15.22
CA TYR A 64 6.32 -20.19 -15.29
C TYR A 64 5.58 -19.87 -16.59
N LEU A 65 5.79 -18.68 -17.15
CA LEU A 65 5.26 -18.32 -18.47
C LEU A 65 5.88 -19.16 -19.59
N ASP A 66 7.18 -19.47 -19.51
CA ASP A 66 7.90 -20.30 -20.48
C ASP A 66 7.45 -21.77 -20.41
N GLN A 67 6.95 -22.21 -19.26
CA GLN A 67 6.31 -23.50 -19.06
C GLN A 67 4.83 -23.50 -19.52
N GLY A 68 4.31 -22.38 -20.05
CA GLY A 68 2.90 -22.24 -20.47
C GLY A 68 1.89 -22.11 -19.34
N SER A 69 2.35 -21.80 -18.14
CA SER A 69 1.51 -21.60 -16.95
C SER A 69 1.02 -20.18 -16.83
N GLN A 70 -0.11 -20.01 -16.12
CA GLN A 70 -0.61 -18.72 -15.71
C GLN A 70 -0.08 -18.36 -14.31
N VAL A 71 0.08 -17.05 -14.07
CA VAL A 71 0.59 -16.51 -12.80
C VAL A 71 -0.42 -15.55 -12.19
N LEU A 72 -0.70 -15.72 -10.92
CA LEU A 72 -1.46 -14.77 -10.11
C LEU A 72 -0.50 -14.00 -9.19
N TYR A 73 -0.39 -12.70 -9.40
CA TYR A 73 0.40 -11.81 -8.57
C TYR A 73 -0.53 -10.95 -7.71
N LEU A 74 -0.67 -11.33 -6.45
CA LEU A 74 -1.48 -10.60 -5.47
C LEU A 74 -0.68 -9.47 -4.84
N VAL A 75 -1.29 -8.30 -4.83
CA VAL A 75 -0.77 -7.10 -4.16
C VAL A 75 -1.86 -6.47 -3.29
N PRO A 76 -1.50 -5.73 -2.22
CA PRO A 76 -2.48 -4.91 -1.51
C PRO A 76 -3.19 -3.94 -2.45
N GLU A 77 -4.49 -3.72 -2.25
CA GLU A 77 -5.30 -2.88 -3.17
C GLU A 77 -4.71 -1.48 -3.36
N ILE A 78 -4.11 -0.91 -2.31
CA ILE A 78 -3.46 0.40 -2.35
C ILE A 78 -2.10 0.38 -3.08
N ALA A 79 -1.45 -0.77 -3.18
CA ALA A 79 -0.18 -0.94 -3.89
C ALA A 79 -0.37 -1.21 -5.38
N LEU A 80 -1.61 -1.49 -5.82
CA LEU A 80 -1.93 -1.70 -7.23
C LEU A 80 -1.95 -0.35 -7.97
N THR A 81 -0.78 0.16 -8.28
CA THR A 81 -0.58 1.44 -8.96
C THR A 81 -0.39 1.26 -10.47
N ALA A 82 -0.65 2.31 -11.24
CA ALA A 82 -0.32 2.34 -12.66
C ALA A 82 1.18 2.08 -12.90
N GLN A 83 2.05 2.62 -12.04
CA GLN A 83 3.49 2.43 -12.09
C GLN A 83 3.87 0.95 -12.01
N MET A 84 3.28 0.18 -11.09
CA MET A 84 3.55 -1.24 -10.96
C MET A 84 3.07 -2.05 -12.18
N ILE A 85 1.87 -1.71 -12.69
CA ILE A 85 1.34 -2.32 -13.91
C ILE A 85 2.28 -2.05 -15.09
N HIS A 86 2.70 -0.80 -15.30
CA HIS A 86 3.61 -0.42 -16.39
C HIS A 86 4.98 -1.09 -16.27
N ARG A 87 5.54 -1.22 -15.06
CA ARG A 87 6.80 -1.96 -14.85
C ARG A 87 6.70 -3.41 -15.30
N LEU A 88 5.65 -4.12 -14.91
CA LEU A 88 5.44 -5.51 -15.34
C LEU A 88 5.16 -5.60 -16.85
N GLN A 89 4.35 -4.69 -17.40
CA GLN A 89 4.07 -4.64 -18.84
C GLN A 89 5.32 -4.34 -19.68
N ALA A 90 6.28 -3.57 -19.16
CA ALA A 90 7.55 -3.32 -19.82
C ALA A 90 8.36 -4.61 -20.05
N HIS A 91 8.24 -5.60 -19.17
CA HIS A 91 8.90 -6.90 -19.31
C HIS A 91 8.03 -7.93 -20.06
N PHE A 92 6.76 -8.04 -19.72
CA PHE A 92 5.88 -9.13 -20.16
C PHE A 92 4.83 -8.73 -21.21
N GLY A 93 4.71 -7.43 -21.51
CA GLY A 93 3.82 -6.88 -22.55
C GLY A 93 2.35 -7.23 -22.33
N ASP A 94 1.71 -7.74 -23.39
CA ASP A 94 0.29 -8.13 -23.43
C ASP A 94 -0.09 -9.34 -22.56
N ARG A 95 0.91 -10.02 -21.98
CA ARG A 95 0.69 -11.09 -21.02
C ARG A 95 0.16 -10.59 -19.68
N VAL A 96 0.39 -9.30 -19.33
CA VAL A 96 0.01 -8.71 -18.05
C VAL A 96 -1.34 -8.02 -18.14
N ALA A 97 -2.25 -8.40 -17.25
CA ALA A 97 -3.48 -7.68 -17.02
C ALA A 97 -3.69 -7.37 -15.53
N ALA A 98 -4.26 -6.22 -15.24
CA ALA A 98 -4.61 -5.83 -13.88
C ALA A 98 -6.07 -6.14 -13.58
N PHE A 99 -6.36 -6.67 -12.38
CA PHE A 99 -7.72 -6.90 -11.88
C PHE A 99 -7.95 -6.12 -10.58
N HIS A 100 -8.85 -5.15 -10.62
CA HIS A 100 -9.12 -4.27 -9.48
C HIS A 100 -10.59 -3.83 -9.38
N SER A 101 -10.96 -3.29 -8.23
CA SER A 101 -12.34 -2.89 -7.90
C SER A 101 -12.93 -1.80 -8.84
N ARG A 102 -12.08 -0.98 -9.48
CA ARG A 102 -12.48 0.11 -10.38
C ARG A 102 -12.82 -0.33 -11.81
N MET A 103 -12.58 -1.59 -12.17
CA MET A 103 -12.97 -2.14 -13.49
C MET A 103 -14.48 -2.17 -13.63
N ASN A 104 -14.98 -1.79 -14.79
CA ASN A 104 -16.39 -1.94 -15.13
C ASN A 104 -16.76 -3.42 -15.38
N GLN A 105 -18.05 -3.71 -15.47
CA GLN A 105 -18.53 -5.10 -15.64
C GLN A 105 -18.04 -5.73 -16.94
N GLN A 106 -17.95 -4.97 -18.02
CA GLN A 106 -17.54 -5.47 -19.33
C GLN A 106 -16.03 -5.77 -19.34
N GLU A 107 -15.20 -4.89 -18.79
CA GLU A 107 -13.77 -5.14 -18.60
C GLU A 107 -13.52 -6.40 -17.76
N ARG A 108 -14.30 -6.59 -16.69
CA ARG A 108 -14.21 -7.81 -15.85
C ARG A 108 -14.61 -9.07 -16.60
N ALA A 109 -15.68 -9.01 -17.41
CA ALA A 109 -16.13 -10.15 -18.20
C ALA A 109 -15.09 -10.53 -19.26
N GLU A 110 -14.49 -9.55 -19.95
CA GLU A 110 -13.44 -9.76 -20.92
C GLU A 110 -12.20 -10.40 -20.29
N LEU A 111 -11.74 -9.87 -19.16
CA LEU A 111 -10.61 -10.45 -18.45
C LEU A 111 -10.91 -11.87 -17.96
N TRP A 112 -12.10 -12.11 -17.42
CA TRP A 112 -12.56 -13.43 -17.03
C TRP A 112 -12.44 -14.43 -18.17
N TYR A 113 -12.89 -14.06 -19.36
CA TYR A 113 -12.82 -14.89 -20.54
C TYR A 113 -11.37 -15.18 -20.98
N HIS A 114 -10.49 -14.16 -20.98
CA HIS A 114 -9.07 -14.35 -21.30
C HIS A 114 -8.38 -15.30 -20.32
N VAL A 115 -8.63 -15.17 -19.02
CA VAL A 115 -8.06 -16.06 -18.00
C VAL A 115 -8.56 -17.48 -18.18
N GLN A 116 -9.86 -17.65 -18.41
CA GLN A 116 -10.49 -18.97 -18.62
C GLN A 116 -9.99 -19.66 -19.89
N SER A 117 -9.74 -18.92 -20.95
CA SER A 117 -9.23 -19.47 -22.20
C SER A 117 -7.82 -20.05 -22.06
N GLY A 118 -7.02 -19.54 -21.13
CA GLY A 118 -5.62 -19.94 -20.92
C GLY A 118 -4.70 -19.55 -22.07
N GLY A 119 -5.06 -18.51 -22.82
CA GLY A 119 -4.26 -17.96 -23.92
C GLY A 119 -3.07 -17.14 -23.42
N ARG A 120 -2.29 -16.59 -24.37
CA ARG A 120 -1.12 -15.75 -24.06
C ARG A 120 -1.52 -14.45 -23.36
N LYS A 121 -2.58 -13.78 -23.82
CA LYS A 121 -3.09 -12.55 -23.22
C LYS A 121 -3.56 -12.85 -21.79
N ALA A 122 -3.26 -11.95 -20.87
CA ALA A 122 -3.63 -12.08 -19.45
C ALA A 122 -3.15 -13.40 -18.79
N SER A 123 -1.98 -13.91 -19.18
CA SER A 123 -1.36 -15.05 -18.49
C SER A 123 -0.71 -14.65 -17.15
N VAL A 124 -0.46 -13.36 -16.93
CA VAL A 124 -0.07 -12.79 -15.64
C VAL A 124 -1.18 -11.85 -15.15
N ILE A 125 -1.81 -12.19 -14.06
CA ILE A 125 -2.83 -11.35 -13.42
C ILE A 125 -2.23 -10.66 -12.22
N LEU A 126 -2.08 -9.34 -12.31
CA LEU A 126 -1.76 -8.49 -11.16
C LEU A 126 -3.05 -8.02 -10.53
N GLY A 127 -3.31 -8.36 -9.27
CA GLY A 127 -4.58 -8.01 -8.68
C GLY A 127 -4.65 -8.00 -7.17
N ALA A 128 -5.73 -7.42 -6.66
CA ALA A 128 -6.07 -7.46 -5.24
C ALA A 128 -6.74 -8.80 -4.87
N ARG A 129 -7.11 -8.95 -3.61
CA ARG A 129 -7.69 -10.18 -3.03
C ARG A 129 -8.77 -10.87 -3.87
N SER A 130 -9.61 -10.11 -4.58
CA SER A 130 -10.71 -10.68 -5.37
C SER A 130 -10.26 -11.39 -6.66
N SER A 131 -9.05 -11.17 -7.12
CA SER A 131 -8.48 -11.85 -8.29
C SER A 131 -8.23 -13.35 -8.07
N LEU A 132 -8.24 -13.82 -6.83
CA LEU A 132 -8.22 -15.24 -6.48
C LEU A 132 -9.37 -16.06 -7.10
N PHE A 133 -10.49 -15.42 -7.39
CA PHE A 133 -11.69 -16.08 -7.91
C PHE A 133 -11.79 -16.08 -9.43
N LEU A 134 -10.74 -15.65 -10.12
CA LEU A 134 -10.68 -15.75 -11.57
C LEU A 134 -10.53 -17.22 -12.01
N PRO A 135 -11.08 -17.60 -13.15
CA PRO A 135 -11.13 -19.00 -13.62
C PRO A 135 -9.84 -19.40 -14.32
N PHE A 136 -8.74 -19.48 -13.59
CA PHE A 136 -7.46 -19.91 -14.14
C PHE A 136 -7.55 -21.34 -14.71
N LYS A 137 -7.05 -21.53 -15.92
CA LYS A 137 -7.01 -22.83 -16.60
C LYS A 137 -5.75 -23.62 -16.26
N SER A 138 -4.61 -22.93 -16.14
CA SER A 138 -3.29 -23.55 -15.94
C SER A 138 -2.47 -22.73 -14.93
N LEU A 139 -3.05 -22.46 -13.73
CA LEU A 139 -2.37 -21.70 -12.70
C LEU A 139 -1.15 -22.46 -12.17
N GLY A 140 0.04 -21.92 -12.36
CA GLY A 140 1.30 -22.54 -11.92
C GLY A 140 1.94 -21.83 -10.72
N LEU A 141 1.77 -20.52 -10.63
CA LEU A 141 2.40 -19.71 -9.57
C LEU A 141 1.43 -18.69 -8.99
N ILE A 142 1.43 -18.57 -7.67
CA ILE A 142 0.75 -17.49 -6.92
C ILE A 142 1.81 -16.75 -6.12
N ILE A 143 1.99 -15.47 -6.39
CA ILE A 143 2.82 -14.55 -5.59
C ILE A 143 1.90 -13.72 -4.72
N VAL A 144 2.16 -13.64 -3.43
CA VAL A 144 1.46 -12.77 -2.48
C VAL A 144 2.48 -11.80 -1.91
N ASP A 145 2.54 -10.61 -2.49
CA ASP A 145 3.47 -9.58 -2.03
C ASP A 145 2.89 -8.81 -0.83
N GLU A 146 3.76 -8.37 0.08
CA GLU A 146 3.36 -7.77 1.35
C GLU A 146 2.30 -8.62 2.09
N GLU A 147 2.58 -9.93 2.24
CA GLU A 147 1.64 -10.97 2.72
C GLU A 147 1.01 -10.65 4.09
N HIS A 148 1.68 -9.78 4.87
CA HIS A 148 1.24 -9.33 6.19
C HIS A 148 0.11 -8.30 6.16
N GLU A 149 -0.23 -7.78 4.97
CA GLU A 149 -1.19 -6.68 4.85
C GLU A 149 -2.62 -7.04 5.25
N ASN A 150 -3.19 -6.22 6.13
CA ASN A 150 -4.56 -6.39 6.61
C ASN A 150 -5.61 -6.27 5.49
N SER A 151 -5.28 -5.61 4.36
CA SER A 151 -6.19 -5.48 3.22
C SER A 151 -6.48 -6.80 2.51
N TYR A 152 -5.68 -7.84 2.73
CA TYR A 152 -5.96 -9.20 2.28
C TYR A 152 -7.11 -9.86 3.05
N LYS A 153 -7.47 -9.37 4.23
CA LYS A 153 -8.67 -9.82 4.96
C LYS A 153 -9.91 -9.10 4.45
N GLN A 154 -10.91 -9.86 4.01
CA GLN A 154 -12.24 -9.32 3.73
C GLN A 154 -13.06 -9.31 5.03
N PHE A 155 -13.43 -8.10 5.48
CA PHE A 155 -14.25 -7.92 6.67
C PHE A 155 -15.74 -7.87 6.33
N ASP A 156 -16.08 -7.25 5.20
CA ASP A 156 -17.42 -7.09 4.68
C ASP A 156 -17.36 -6.95 3.15
N PRO A 157 -18.30 -7.57 2.40
CA PRO A 157 -19.31 -8.52 2.84
C PRO A 157 -18.76 -9.91 3.14
N ALA A 158 -19.62 -10.83 3.63
CA ALA A 158 -19.30 -12.26 3.65
C ALA A 158 -19.17 -12.82 2.19
N PRO A 159 -18.36 -13.88 1.97
CA PRO A 159 -17.52 -14.61 2.92
C PRO A 159 -16.29 -13.82 3.38
N ARG A 160 -15.98 -13.91 4.69
CA ARG A 160 -14.87 -13.16 5.32
C ARG A 160 -13.57 -13.96 5.23
N TYR A 161 -13.06 -14.18 4.01
CA TYR A 161 -11.80 -14.91 3.77
C TYR A 161 -10.56 -14.00 3.96
N HIS A 162 -9.41 -14.64 4.12
CA HIS A 162 -8.10 -14.00 4.03
C HIS A 162 -7.44 -14.45 2.72
N ALA A 163 -7.07 -13.51 1.84
CA ALA A 163 -6.60 -13.84 0.50
C ALA A 163 -5.29 -14.65 0.50
N ARG A 164 -4.34 -14.35 1.39
CA ARG A 164 -3.12 -15.14 1.57
C ARG A 164 -3.44 -16.61 1.85
N ASP A 165 -4.31 -16.86 2.82
CA ASP A 165 -4.64 -18.22 3.24
C ASP A 165 -5.46 -18.94 2.16
N ALA A 166 -6.39 -18.21 1.51
CA ALA A 166 -7.16 -18.72 0.39
C ALA A 166 -6.26 -19.03 -0.84
N ALA A 167 -5.19 -18.26 -1.07
CA ALA A 167 -4.20 -18.54 -2.11
C ALA A 167 -3.48 -19.87 -1.88
N ILE A 168 -3.12 -20.19 -0.63
CA ILE A 168 -2.50 -21.47 -0.28
C ILE A 168 -3.47 -22.63 -0.53
N VAL A 169 -4.75 -22.46 -0.18
CA VAL A 169 -5.80 -23.47 -0.46
C VAL A 169 -5.99 -23.65 -1.97
N LEU A 170 -6.11 -22.56 -2.73
CA LEU A 170 -6.22 -22.61 -4.18
C LEU A 170 -5.04 -23.34 -4.82
N ALA A 171 -3.82 -23.03 -4.36
CA ALA A 171 -2.62 -23.70 -4.85
C ALA A 171 -2.61 -25.21 -4.56
N SER A 172 -3.09 -25.63 -3.38
CA SER A 172 -3.21 -27.06 -3.08
C SER A 172 -4.21 -27.80 -3.98
N GLN A 173 -5.23 -27.10 -4.48
CA GLN A 173 -6.24 -27.67 -5.39
C GLN A 173 -5.76 -27.69 -6.85
N THR A 174 -4.97 -26.71 -7.27
CA THR A 174 -4.53 -26.56 -8.68
C THR A 174 -3.14 -27.12 -8.94
N GLY A 175 -2.38 -27.46 -7.90
CA GLY A 175 -0.96 -27.85 -8.01
C GLY A 175 0.01 -26.66 -8.17
N ALA A 176 -0.50 -25.44 -8.10
CA ALA A 176 0.32 -24.23 -8.21
C ALA A 176 1.30 -24.08 -7.03
N ARG A 177 2.36 -23.31 -7.21
CA ARG A 177 3.31 -22.92 -6.16
C ARG A 177 2.89 -21.60 -5.53
N VAL A 178 3.24 -21.40 -4.26
CA VAL A 178 2.92 -20.14 -3.54
C VAL A 178 4.20 -19.53 -2.98
N LEU A 179 4.43 -18.29 -3.35
CA LEU A 179 5.48 -17.45 -2.78
C LEU A 179 4.82 -16.30 -1.98
N LEU A 180 5.13 -16.22 -0.70
CA LEU A 180 4.71 -15.16 0.20
C LEU A 180 5.90 -14.21 0.39
N GLY A 181 5.78 -12.95 -0.04
CA GLY A 181 6.85 -11.97 0.08
C GLY A 181 6.56 -10.92 1.13
N SER A 182 7.54 -10.59 1.96
CA SER A 182 7.41 -9.50 2.92
C SER A 182 8.76 -9.04 3.47
N ALA A 183 8.86 -7.77 3.83
CA ALA A 183 9.95 -7.24 4.66
C ALA A 183 9.62 -7.34 6.17
N THR A 184 8.35 -7.47 6.51
CA THR A 184 7.82 -7.55 7.88
C THR A 184 6.75 -8.64 7.94
N PRO A 185 7.15 -9.93 7.85
CA PRO A 185 6.20 -11.03 7.76
C PRO A 185 5.20 -11.05 8.91
N SER A 186 3.99 -11.52 8.64
CA SER A 186 3.03 -11.81 9.70
C SER A 186 3.58 -12.88 10.64
N ILE A 187 3.16 -12.81 11.92
CA ILE A 187 3.62 -13.77 12.94
C ILE A 187 3.26 -15.20 12.53
N GLU A 188 2.09 -15.39 11.92
CA GLU A 188 1.60 -16.70 11.46
C GLU A 188 2.49 -17.27 10.34
N SER A 189 2.81 -16.47 9.32
CA SER A 189 3.66 -16.90 8.21
C SER A 189 5.08 -17.17 8.69
N TYR A 190 5.62 -16.31 9.54
CA TYR A 190 6.95 -16.49 10.10
C TYR A 190 7.03 -17.73 10.99
N HIS A 191 6.05 -17.97 11.86
CA HIS A 191 5.96 -19.17 12.66
C HIS A 191 5.87 -20.45 11.81
N ASN A 192 5.02 -20.44 10.77
CA ASN A 192 4.91 -21.56 9.85
C ASN A 192 6.23 -21.85 9.10
N ALA A 193 6.99 -20.80 8.76
CA ALA A 193 8.30 -20.95 8.15
C ALA A 193 9.34 -21.52 9.12
N CYS A 194 9.42 -20.99 10.36
CA CYS A 194 10.32 -21.50 11.39
C CYS A 194 10.02 -22.94 11.82
N SER A 195 8.74 -23.35 11.80
CA SER A 195 8.32 -24.72 12.11
C SER A 195 8.50 -25.71 10.96
N GLY A 196 9.00 -25.28 9.80
CA GLY A 196 9.24 -26.11 8.61
C GLY A 196 7.97 -26.45 7.83
N LYS A 197 6.83 -25.86 8.17
CA LYS A 197 5.58 -25.99 7.41
C LYS A 197 5.65 -25.22 6.09
N TYR A 198 6.35 -24.07 6.07
CA TYR A 198 6.71 -23.32 4.89
C TYR A 198 8.21 -23.39 4.66
N GLY A 199 8.66 -23.22 3.41
CA GLY A 199 10.05 -22.91 3.12
C GLY A 199 10.38 -21.50 3.60
N LEU A 200 11.58 -21.26 4.11
CA LEU A 200 12.06 -19.93 4.49
C LEU A 200 13.28 -19.56 3.65
N VAL A 201 13.15 -18.47 2.90
CA VAL A 201 14.25 -17.87 2.13
C VAL A 201 14.42 -16.43 2.60
N THR A 202 15.66 -15.98 2.83
CA THR A 202 15.92 -14.66 3.41
C THR A 202 16.84 -13.83 2.51
N LEU A 203 16.48 -12.55 2.32
CA LEU A 203 17.31 -11.52 1.69
C LEU A 203 17.70 -10.51 2.76
N LYS A 204 18.94 -10.55 3.23
CA LYS A 204 19.40 -9.77 4.40
C LYS A 204 19.89 -8.37 4.04
N HIS A 205 20.30 -8.15 2.81
CA HIS A 205 20.93 -6.91 2.37
C HIS A 205 20.07 -6.20 1.32
N ARG A 206 20.17 -4.89 1.28
CA ARG A 206 19.57 -4.08 0.22
C ARG A 206 20.37 -4.22 -1.06
N PHE A 207 19.68 -4.19 -2.19
CA PHE A 207 20.32 -4.18 -3.51
C PHE A 207 21.30 -3.00 -3.62
N GLY A 208 22.47 -3.25 -4.22
CA GLY A 208 23.51 -2.22 -4.42
C GLY A 208 24.16 -1.70 -3.13
N GLY A 209 23.98 -2.36 -1.98
CA GLY A 209 24.61 -1.95 -0.72
C GLY A 209 24.06 -0.63 -0.14
N VAL A 210 22.89 -0.20 -0.56
CA VAL A 210 22.25 1.04 -0.10
C VAL A 210 21.98 0.96 1.40
N LEU A 211 22.50 1.93 2.15
CA LEU A 211 22.30 2.03 3.60
C LEU A 211 20.84 2.37 3.95
N LEU A 212 20.48 2.11 5.20
CA LEU A 212 19.21 2.58 5.77
C LEU A 212 19.20 4.12 5.77
N PRO A 213 18.04 4.76 5.55
CA PRO A 213 17.95 6.20 5.73
C PRO A 213 18.27 6.58 7.17
N GLU A 214 18.82 7.75 7.35
CA GLU A 214 19.00 8.31 8.68
C GLU A 214 17.62 8.60 9.30
N MET A 215 17.39 8.13 10.52
CA MET A 215 16.14 8.33 11.23
C MET A 215 16.37 9.22 12.44
N GLU A 216 15.67 10.33 12.49
CA GLU A 216 15.73 11.27 13.61
C GLU A 216 14.40 11.28 14.39
N LEU A 217 14.48 11.10 15.70
CA LEU A 217 13.32 11.17 16.60
C LEU A 217 13.28 12.55 17.26
N VAL A 218 12.17 13.27 17.07
CA VAL A 218 11.95 14.58 17.66
C VAL A 218 10.96 14.49 18.82
N ASN A 219 11.41 14.87 20.04
CA ASN A 219 10.54 14.93 21.20
C ASN A 219 9.66 16.20 21.15
N LEU A 220 8.42 16.05 20.72
CA LEU A 220 7.48 17.16 20.58
C LEU A 220 7.14 17.83 21.92
N ALA A 221 7.03 17.07 23.01
CA ALA A 221 6.74 17.64 24.33
C ALA A 221 7.88 18.59 24.81
N GLU A 222 9.10 18.24 24.49
CA GLU A 222 10.27 19.11 24.76
C GLU A 222 10.28 20.33 23.85
N ALA A 223 9.98 20.16 22.55
CA ALA A 223 9.89 21.24 21.58
C ALA A 223 8.80 22.26 21.97
N TYR A 224 7.65 21.79 22.48
CA TYR A 224 6.60 22.67 23.03
C TYR A 224 7.10 23.47 24.23
N ARG A 225 7.73 22.82 25.22
CA ARG A 225 8.28 23.50 26.39
C ARG A 225 9.31 24.55 26.03
N LYS A 226 10.15 24.27 25.03
CA LYS A 226 11.18 25.19 24.53
C LYS A 226 10.65 26.24 23.54
N LYS A 227 9.32 26.29 23.30
CA LYS A 227 8.69 27.20 22.32
C LYS A 227 9.28 27.09 20.91
N GLN A 228 9.65 25.88 20.51
CA GLN A 228 10.24 25.57 19.20
C GLN A 228 9.20 25.02 18.20
N MET A 229 7.93 25.08 18.54
CA MET A 229 6.83 24.71 17.66
C MET A 229 6.26 25.92 16.93
N GLN A 230 5.87 25.74 15.69
CA GLN A 230 5.04 26.67 14.92
C GLN A 230 3.89 25.85 14.32
N GLY A 231 2.68 26.08 14.80
CA GLY A 231 1.58 25.16 14.54
C GLY A 231 1.93 23.74 14.99
N HIS A 232 1.79 22.79 14.11
CA HIS A 232 2.10 21.37 14.36
C HIS A 232 3.55 20.99 14.01
N PHE A 233 4.37 21.94 13.52
CA PHE A 233 5.71 21.68 13.03
C PHE A 233 6.78 22.09 14.04
N SER A 234 7.66 21.14 14.43
CA SER A 234 8.82 21.46 15.21
C SER A 234 9.85 22.26 14.39
N ARG A 235 10.68 23.07 15.07
CA ARG A 235 11.79 23.78 14.42
C ARG A 235 12.70 22.81 13.64
N ARG A 236 12.95 21.62 14.20
CA ARG A 236 13.82 20.63 13.56
C ARG A 236 13.23 20.13 12.23
N LEU A 237 11.94 19.78 12.23
CA LEU A 237 11.26 19.34 11.00
C LEU A 237 11.22 20.46 9.95
N ARG A 238 10.93 21.71 10.35
CA ARG A 238 10.93 22.85 9.43
C ARG A 238 12.27 23.08 8.77
N LEU A 239 13.36 23.03 9.54
CA LEU A 239 14.72 23.14 8.99
C LEU A 239 15.05 21.99 8.03
N ALA A 240 14.65 20.75 8.36
CA ALA A 240 14.86 19.62 7.45
C ALA A 240 14.10 19.79 6.14
N VAL A 241 12.84 20.23 6.17
CA VAL A 241 12.05 20.53 4.96
C VAL A 241 12.72 21.63 4.15
N GLU A 242 13.10 22.76 4.79
CA GLU A 242 13.75 23.88 4.12
C GLU A 242 15.06 23.48 3.42
N THR A 243 15.93 22.74 4.13
CA THR A 243 17.19 22.23 3.55
C THR A 243 16.93 21.33 2.36
N THR A 244 15.97 20.39 2.48
CA THR A 244 15.63 19.45 1.40
C THR A 244 15.13 20.19 0.17
N LEU A 245 14.27 21.20 0.34
CA LEU A 245 13.77 22.03 -0.78
C LEU A 245 14.87 22.87 -1.42
N GLN A 246 15.78 23.42 -0.62
CA GLN A 246 16.94 24.18 -1.12
C GLN A 246 17.91 23.31 -1.93
N GLU A 247 18.00 22.01 -1.62
CA GLU A 247 18.75 21.02 -2.40
C GLU A 247 18.04 20.61 -3.72
N GLY A 248 16.86 21.15 -4.01
CA GLY A 248 16.04 20.78 -5.16
C GLY A 248 15.44 19.38 -5.06
N ARG A 249 15.30 18.86 -3.84
CA ARG A 249 14.72 17.54 -3.56
C ARG A 249 13.30 17.69 -3.01
N GLN A 250 12.53 16.61 -3.12
CA GLN A 250 11.14 16.57 -2.74
C GLN A 250 10.96 16.04 -1.31
N VAL A 251 9.83 16.38 -0.71
CA VAL A 251 9.46 15.99 0.66
C VAL A 251 8.15 15.22 0.65
N ILE A 252 8.09 14.13 1.41
CA ILE A 252 6.83 13.43 1.72
C ILE A 252 6.53 13.58 3.20
N LEU A 253 5.35 14.07 3.53
CA LEU A 253 4.86 14.12 4.90
C LEU A 253 3.73 13.11 5.09
N PHE A 254 4.01 12.10 5.90
CA PHE A 254 3.05 11.07 6.24
C PHE A 254 2.26 11.46 7.49
N GLN A 255 0.95 11.56 7.33
CA GLN A 255 0.02 11.74 8.44
C GLN A 255 -1.02 10.62 8.44
N ASN A 256 -0.94 9.71 9.40
CA ASN A 256 -1.81 8.52 9.44
C ASN A 256 -3.29 8.82 9.73
N ARG A 257 -3.70 10.09 9.82
CA ARG A 257 -5.07 10.48 10.10
C ARG A 257 -5.72 11.12 8.88
N ARG A 258 -6.81 10.52 8.41
CA ARG A 258 -7.59 11.00 7.25
C ARG A 258 -8.47 12.19 7.66
N GLY A 259 -8.49 13.24 6.83
CA GLY A 259 -9.41 14.37 6.94
C GLY A 259 -9.30 15.16 8.25
N PHE A 260 -10.16 16.15 8.40
CA PHE A 260 -10.33 16.91 9.64
C PHE A 260 -11.29 16.14 10.55
N ALA A 261 -10.79 15.22 11.36
CA ALA A 261 -11.57 14.53 12.37
C ALA A 261 -10.86 14.62 13.73
N PRO A 262 -10.80 15.82 14.33
CA PRO A 262 -10.20 16.00 15.64
C PRO A 262 -10.98 15.20 16.69
N ILE A 263 -10.28 14.68 17.68
CA ILE A 263 -10.90 14.28 18.95
C ILE A 263 -11.07 15.52 19.82
N VAL A 264 -12.11 15.54 20.61
CA VAL A 264 -12.26 16.54 21.66
C VAL A 264 -11.61 16.01 22.94
N GLU A 265 -10.74 16.80 23.53
CA GLU A 265 -10.09 16.47 24.81
C GLU A 265 -10.33 17.59 25.80
N CYS A 266 -10.63 17.24 27.03
CA CYS A 266 -10.70 18.21 28.12
C CYS A 266 -9.30 18.62 28.57
N MET A 267 -8.96 19.90 28.44
CA MET A 267 -7.64 20.42 28.84
C MET A 267 -7.40 20.38 30.36
N SER A 268 -8.47 20.26 31.15
CA SER A 268 -8.37 20.19 32.62
C SER A 268 -8.11 18.78 33.14
N CYS A 269 -8.74 17.75 32.58
CA CYS A 269 -8.66 16.38 33.10
C CYS A 269 -8.20 15.33 32.09
N GLY A 270 -7.97 15.70 30.83
CA GLY A 270 -7.54 14.77 29.77
C GLY A 270 -8.65 13.85 29.26
N HIS A 271 -9.89 14.04 29.70
CA HIS A 271 -11.01 13.20 29.27
C HIS A 271 -11.29 13.35 27.78
N VAL A 272 -11.44 12.24 27.08
CA VAL A 272 -11.83 12.16 25.65
C VAL A 272 -13.16 11.43 25.57
N PRO A 273 -14.21 12.04 24.96
CA PRO A 273 -15.51 11.40 24.81
C PRO A 273 -15.46 10.06 24.07
N GLY A 274 -15.97 9.01 24.68
CA GLY A 274 -16.02 7.66 24.15
C GLY A 274 -17.33 7.31 23.45
N CYS A 275 -17.30 6.26 22.62
CA CYS A 275 -18.52 5.69 22.05
C CYS A 275 -19.17 4.76 23.08
N ARG A 276 -20.51 4.88 23.24
CA ARG A 276 -21.27 4.00 24.17
C ARG A 276 -21.36 2.55 23.70
N ASN A 277 -21.16 2.29 22.40
CA ASN A 277 -21.36 0.98 21.79
C ASN A 277 -20.03 0.29 21.40
N CYS A 278 -18.93 1.06 21.37
CA CYS A 278 -17.62 0.58 20.93
C CYS A 278 -16.55 1.13 21.88
N ASP A 279 -15.51 0.37 22.10
CA ASP A 279 -14.36 0.81 22.92
C ASP A 279 -13.40 1.70 22.11
N VAL A 280 -13.91 2.86 21.63
CA VAL A 280 -13.16 3.84 20.83
C VAL A 280 -13.61 5.27 21.14
N SER A 281 -12.71 6.22 20.97
CA SER A 281 -13.01 7.65 21.08
C SER A 281 -13.92 8.12 19.93
N LEU A 282 -14.77 9.10 20.22
CA LEU A 282 -15.60 9.77 19.20
C LEU A 282 -14.76 10.80 18.43
N ASN A 283 -15.01 10.91 17.13
CA ASN A 283 -14.41 11.91 16.27
C ASN A 283 -15.34 13.12 16.11
N TYR A 284 -14.79 14.33 16.17
CA TYR A 284 -15.54 15.57 16.00
C TYR A 284 -15.69 15.94 14.52
N HIS A 285 -16.91 16.10 14.08
CA HIS A 285 -17.26 16.57 12.74
C HIS A 285 -17.65 18.06 12.76
N GLN A 286 -16.70 18.92 12.46
CA GLN A 286 -16.85 20.38 12.58
C GLN A 286 -18.05 20.95 11.81
N ARG A 287 -18.28 20.51 10.55
CA ARG A 287 -19.43 20.97 9.74
C ARG A 287 -20.78 20.66 10.36
N ARG A 288 -20.90 19.55 11.09
CA ARG A 288 -22.14 19.11 11.74
C ARG A 288 -22.17 19.40 13.24
N LYS A 289 -21.08 19.91 13.80
CA LYS A 289 -20.87 20.12 15.25
C LYS A 289 -21.21 18.90 16.10
N GLN A 290 -20.89 17.70 15.60
CA GLN A 290 -21.24 16.42 16.20
C GLN A 290 -20.01 15.57 16.48
N LEU A 291 -20.06 14.81 17.58
CA LEU A 291 -19.16 13.71 17.89
C LEU A 291 -19.73 12.44 17.26
N ARG A 292 -18.93 11.69 16.49
CA ARG A 292 -19.39 10.48 15.78
C ARG A 292 -18.41 9.33 15.91
N CYS A 293 -18.94 8.12 16.10
CA CYS A 293 -18.19 6.88 16.00
C CYS A 293 -18.10 6.42 14.54
N HIS A 294 -16.90 6.16 14.07
CA HIS A 294 -16.66 5.67 12.70
C HIS A 294 -16.89 4.14 12.55
N TYR A 295 -17.08 3.42 13.68
CA TYR A 295 -17.35 1.97 13.66
C TYR A 295 -18.83 1.66 13.60
N CYS A 296 -19.62 2.18 14.54
CA CYS A 296 -21.06 1.86 14.63
C CYS A 296 -21.97 2.98 14.13
N GLY A 297 -21.42 4.15 13.77
CA GLY A 297 -22.21 5.31 13.34
C GLY A 297 -22.91 6.08 14.48
N TYR A 298 -22.76 5.66 15.75
CA TYR A 298 -23.28 6.39 16.89
C TYR A 298 -22.82 7.86 16.85
N HIS A 299 -23.70 8.81 17.10
CA HIS A 299 -23.40 10.23 17.12
C HIS A 299 -24.14 10.95 18.25
N ARG A 300 -23.54 12.03 18.74
CA ARG A 300 -24.13 12.98 19.69
C ARG A 300 -23.60 14.39 19.43
N GLU A 301 -24.26 15.38 19.94
CA GLU A 301 -23.77 16.75 19.91
C GLU A 301 -22.56 16.92 20.83
N LEU A 302 -21.73 17.92 20.53
CA LEU A 302 -20.65 18.33 21.41
C LEU A 302 -21.24 19.17 22.55
N GLU A 303 -21.09 18.70 23.77
CA GLU A 303 -21.48 19.45 24.96
C GLU A 303 -20.52 20.62 25.22
N SER A 304 -21.00 21.66 25.87
CA SER A 304 -20.20 22.84 26.23
C SER A 304 -19.27 22.59 27.42
N GLN A 305 -19.51 21.50 28.18
CA GLN A 305 -18.76 21.14 29.37
C GLN A 305 -18.26 19.68 29.29
N CYS A 306 -17.16 19.42 29.96
CA CYS A 306 -16.61 18.07 30.06
C CYS A 306 -17.53 17.18 30.89
N GLU A 307 -17.94 16.04 30.36
CA GLU A 307 -18.79 15.06 31.04
C GLU A 307 -18.11 14.40 32.27
N ALA A 308 -16.76 14.44 32.36
CA ALA A 308 -16.03 13.85 33.47
C ALA A 308 -15.75 14.84 34.63
N CYS A 309 -15.43 16.09 34.32
CA CYS A 309 -15.04 17.07 35.36
C CYS A 309 -15.91 18.34 35.40
N GLY A 310 -16.85 18.51 34.48
CA GLY A 310 -17.75 19.65 34.42
C GLY A 310 -17.10 20.96 33.89
N ASN A 311 -15.80 20.99 33.62
CA ASN A 311 -15.14 22.18 33.14
C ASN A 311 -15.45 22.48 31.65
N ALA A 312 -15.57 23.74 31.29
CA ALA A 312 -15.80 24.19 29.92
C ALA A 312 -14.52 24.32 29.08
N THR A 313 -13.48 23.54 29.39
CA THR A 313 -12.17 23.61 28.75
C THR A 313 -11.99 22.49 27.72
N LEU A 314 -13.00 22.30 26.87
CA LEU A 314 -12.92 21.31 25.78
C LEU A 314 -12.18 21.93 24.60
N ASP A 315 -11.16 21.23 24.12
CA ASP A 315 -10.40 21.61 22.93
C ASP A 315 -10.37 20.49 21.90
N THR A 316 -10.27 20.85 20.64
CA THR A 316 -10.17 19.89 19.55
C THR A 316 -8.72 19.55 19.29
N LYS A 317 -8.34 18.31 19.57
CA LYS A 317 -7.00 17.81 19.29
C LYS A 317 -6.98 16.87 18.08
N GLY A 318 -5.95 17.00 17.31
CA GLY A 318 -5.70 16.19 16.11
C GLY A 318 -5.88 17.03 14.84
N PHE A 319 -4.99 16.84 13.93
CA PHE A 319 -4.96 17.51 12.64
C PHE A 319 -4.93 16.47 11.52
N GLY A 320 -5.59 16.75 10.43
CA GLY A 320 -5.60 15.91 9.24
C GLY A 320 -4.68 16.46 8.15
N THR A 321 -4.59 15.74 7.05
CA THR A 321 -3.80 16.14 5.87
C THR A 321 -4.17 17.52 5.33
N GLU A 322 -5.41 17.96 5.50
CA GLU A 322 -5.90 19.28 5.09
C GLU A 322 -5.22 20.40 5.86
N GLN A 323 -5.26 20.32 7.19
CA GLN A 323 -4.63 21.32 8.05
C GLN A 323 -3.10 21.32 7.90
N VAL A 324 -2.49 20.13 7.75
CA VAL A 324 -1.04 20.03 7.46
C VAL A 324 -0.69 20.78 6.18
N ALA A 325 -1.48 20.60 5.11
CA ALA A 325 -1.22 21.29 3.84
C ALA A 325 -1.41 22.80 3.93
N GLU A 326 -2.42 23.28 4.67
CA GLU A 326 -2.65 24.72 4.91
C GLU A 326 -1.51 25.36 5.71
N GLU A 327 -1.03 24.69 6.76
CA GLU A 327 0.12 25.17 7.53
C GLU A 327 1.40 25.18 6.70
N LEU A 328 1.62 24.16 5.84
CA LEU A 328 2.78 24.13 4.93
C LEU A 328 2.74 25.26 3.90
N ALA A 329 1.58 25.55 3.33
CA ALA A 329 1.42 26.68 2.40
C ALA A 329 1.75 28.04 3.07
N THR A 330 1.54 28.14 4.39
CA THR A 330 1.91 29.32 5.16
C THR A 330 3.40 29.36 5.52
N LEU A 331 3.98 28.18 5.83
CA LEU A 331 5.39 28.05 6.22
C LEU A 331 6.34 28.11 5.02
N PHE A 332 5.93 27.57 3.89
CA PHE A 332 6.72 27.45 2.67
C PHE A 332 5.89 27.91 1.44
N PRO A 333 5.61 29.22 1.31
CA PRO A 333 4.70 29.75 0.28
C PRO A 333 5.21 29.54 -1.14
N GLU A 334 6.51 29.36 -1.33
CA GLU A 334 7.11 29.11 -2.66
C GLU A 334 7.02 27.63 -3.06
N ALA A 335 6.80 26.71 -2.10
CA ALA A 335 6.74 25.29 -2.36
C ALA A 335 5.33 24.84 -2.78
N LYS A 336 5.25 24.10 -3.87
CA LYS A 336 3.99 23.49 -4.31
C LYS A 336 3.65 22.27 -3.48
N THR A 337 2.64 22.40 -2.63
CA THR A 337 2.16 21.32 -1.76
C THR A 337 0.91 20.67 -2.34
N GLU A 338 0.90 19.35 -2.44
CA GLU A 338 -0.27 18.57 -2.83
C GLU A 338 -0.65 17.52 -1.77
N ARG A 339 -1.93 17.14 -1.78
CA ARG A 339 -2.48 16.13 -0.85
C ARG A 339 -2.79 14.83 -1.56
N MET A 340 -2.41 13.71 -0.93
CA MET A 340 -2.75 12.35 -1.37
C MET A 340 -3.56 11.64 -0.26
N ASP A 341 -4.84 11.83 -0.28
CA ASP A 341 -5.80 11.14 0.58
C ASP A 341 -7.03 10.67 -0.22
N LEU A 342 -7.94 9.94 0.45
CA LEU A 342 -9.14 9.43 -0.23
C LEU A 342 -10.02 10.52 -0.81
N ASP A 343 -10.02 11.73 -0.24
CA ASP A 343 -10.89 12.81 -0.72
C ASP A 343 -10.34 13.43 -2.01
N THR A 344 -9.02 13.55 -2.12
CA THR A 344 -8.35 14.09 -3.31
C THR A 344 -8.21 13.06 -4.44
N THR A 345 -8.30 11.76 -4.14
CA THR A 345 -8.06 10.66 -5.09
C THR A 345 -9.31 9.88 -5.50
N ARG A 346 -10.53 10.37 -5.24
CA ARG A 346 -11.81 9.70 -5.61
C ARG A 346 -12.04 9.58 -7.11
N GLY A 347 -11.49 10.46 -7.93
CA GLY A 347 -11.63 10.41 -9.38
C GLY A 347 -10.88 9.23 -10.02
N LYS A 348 -11.43 8.64 -11.08
CA LYS A 348 -10.88 7.45 -11.76
C LYS A 348 -9.38 7.60 -12.11
N HIS A 349 -8.90 8.81 -12.41
CA HIS A 349 -7.51 9.10 -12.81
C HIS A 349 -6.80 10.08 -11.86
N ALA A 350 -7.45 10.54 -10.79
CA ALA A 350 -6.89 11.57 -9.91
C ALA A 350 -5.61 11.11 -9.21
N PHE A 351 -5.59 9.86 -8.74
CA PHE A 351 -4.44 9.25 -8.10
C PHE A 351 -3.23 9.15 -9.05
N GLY A 352 -3.45 8.65 -10.29
CA GLY A 352 -2.37 8.53 -11.28
C GLY A 352 -1.78 9.89 -11.66
N LYS A 353 -2.62 10.89 -11.95
CA LYS A 353 -2.16 12.25 -12.28
C LYS A 353 -1.35 12.91 -11.16
N LEU A 354 -1.70 12.63 -9.90
CA LEU A 354 -0.97 13.18 -8.76
C LEU A 354 0.43 12.55 -8.65
N ILE A 355 0.54 11.23 -8.87
CA ILE A 355 1.83 10.53 -8.94
C ILE A 355 2.67 11.06 -10.09
N GLU A 356 2.10 11.18 -11.29
CA GLU A 356 2.78 11.70 -12.49
C GLU A 356 3.36 13.10 -12.25
N ARG A 357 2.58 14.00 -11.63
CA ARG A 357 3.07 15.35 -11.28
C ARG A 357 4.20 15.33 -10.25
N PHE A 358 4.09 14.46 -9.24
CA PHE A 358 5.16 14.32 -8.25
C PHE A 358 6.43 13.73 -8.87
N GLU A 359 6.31 12.71 -9.72
CA GLU A 359 7.44 12.17 -10.50
C GLU A 359 8.06 13.19 -11.44
N ALA A 360 7.23 14.01 -12.11
CA ALA A 360 7.69 15.10 -12.99
C ALA A 360 8.27 16.30 -12.22
N ARG A 361 8.34 16.27 -10.88
CA ARG A 361 8.81 17.35 -10.00
C ARG A 361 7.99 18.64 -10.12
N GLU A 362 6.72 18.52 -10.47
CA GLU A 362 5.79 19.64 -10.48
C GLU A 362 5.24 19.95 -9.09
N THR A 363 5.43 19.03 -8.15
CA THR A 363 5.04 19.13 -6.73
C THR A 363 6.26 18.93 -5.85
N ASP A 364 6.48 19.83 -4.90
CA ASP A 364 7.65 19.83 -4.00
C ASP A 364 7.39 19.06 -2.71
N ILE A 365 6.19 19.20 -2.15
CA ILE A 365 5.79 18.56 -0.90
C ILE A 365 4.52 17.74 -1.12
N LEU A 366 4.58 16.45 -0.83
CA LEU A 366 3.43 15.56 -0.87
C LEU A 366 2.98 15.22 0.55
N VAL A 367 1.77 15.62 0.91
CA VAL A 367 1.16 15.28 2.21
C VAL A 367 0.18 14.15 2.03
N GLY A 368 0.38 13.03 2.73
CA GLY A 368 -0.52 11.90 2.53
C GLY A 368 -0.76 11.02 3.74
N THR A 369 -1.73 10.14 3.57
CA THR A 369 -2.04 9.06 4.51
C THR A 369 -1.33 7.77 4.06
N GLN A 370 -1.78 6.61 4.50
CA GLN A 370 -1.24 5.30 4.10
C GLN A 370 -1.09 5.10 2.57
N MET A 371 -1.73 5.96 1.75
CA MET A 371 -1.60 5.89 0.29
C MET A 371 -0.21 6.29 -0.22
N VAL A 372 0.55 7.10 0.52
CA VAL A 372 1.92 7.51 0.15
C VAL A 372 3.00 6.52 0.60
N THR A 373 2.64 5.50 1.37
CA THR A 373 3.61 4.61 2.01
C THR A 373 3.87 3.32 1.23
N LYS A 374 3.09 3.02 0.19
CA LYS A 374 3.12 1.71 -0.47
C LYS A 374 3.01 1.80 -1.98
N GLY A 375 3.79 0.94 -2.65
CA GLY A 375 3.74 0.80 -4.10
C GLY A 375 4.21 2.00 -4.89
N LEU A 376 4.90 2.95 -4.25
CA LEU A 376 5.46 4.15 -4.87
C LEU A 376 6.97 4.16 -4.68
N ASP A 377 7.66 4.57 -5.73
CA ASP A 377 9.11 4.65 -5.76
C ASP A 377 9.51 5.95 -6.47
N PHE A 378 10.01 6.90 -5.68
CA PHE A 378 10.34 8.23 -6.15
C PHE A 378 11.84 8.49 -5.99
N GLY A 379 12.54 8.72 -7.10
CA GLY A 379 14.00 8.89 -7.09
C GLY A 379 14.50 10.21 -6.52
N ASN A 380 13.64 11.23 -6.32
CA ASN A 380 14.05 12.57 -5.91
C ASN A 380 13.61 12.96 -4.49
N VAL A 381 13.06 12.04 -3.72
CA VAL A 381 12.64 12.32 -2.35
C VAL A 381 13.84 12.37 -1.42
N GLY A 382 14.01 13.49 -0.71
CA GLY A 382 15.09 13.73 0.24
C GLY A 382 14.70 13.59 1.70
N LEU A 383 13.42 13.75 2.00
CA LEU A 383 12.88 13.71 3.36
C LEU A 383 11.51 13.02 3.37
N VAL A 384 11.32 12.13 4.33
CA VAL A 384 10.03 11.52 4.64
C VAL A 384 9.72 11.70 6.11
#